data_ee0b52fb3fcf5e019ce22938a9cfb8c0
#
_entry.id   ee0b52fb3fcf5e019ce22938a9cfb8c0
#
_cell.length_a   1.000
_cell.length_b   1.000
_cell.length_c   1.000
_cell.angle_alpha   90.00
_cell.angle_beta   90.00
_cell.angle_gamma   90.00
#
_symmetry.space_group_name_H-M   'P 1'
#
loop_
_entity.id
_entity.type
_entity.pdbx_description
1 polymer ?
#
loop_
_entity_poly.entity_id
_entity_poly.type
_entity_poly.pdbx_seq_one_letter_code
_entity_poly.pdbx_strand_id
1 'polypeptide(L)'
;VDSADVSLNISRETLQQTRQLQAMARRIEKKVTGELEAMRDNDREAYEGFFENFGRGLKYGIYSSYGMKKDELAGLLLFWSAREQKMVTLQEYVAAMPVDQKAIYYAAGDDRERLAKMPVVESVLAKGYDVLLATQDVDEFCFQAMRDFTATGLPKTYEDDAAREAA
;
A
#
# COMPACT_ATOMS: atom_id res chain seq x y z
N VAL A 1 -47.81 23.88 -15.23
CA VAL A 1 -46.75 23.39 -16.10
C VAL A 1 -45.47 23.26 -15.32
N ASP A 2 -45.27 22.18 -14.80
CA ASP A 2 -44.13 21.27 -14.89
C ASP A 2 -42.92 21.63 -14.05
N SER A 3 -43.17 21.62 -12.72
CA SER A 3 -42.09 21.52 -11.73
C SER A 3 -41.27 20.21 -11.90
N ALA A 4 -41.83 19.19 -12.55
CA ALA A 4 -41.12 17.94 -12.83
C ALA A 4 -40.01 18.08 -13.88
N ASP A 5 -40.20 18.89 -14.92
CA ASP A 5 -39.20 19.12 -15.97
C ASP A 5 -38.03 19.96 -15.46
N VAL A 6 -38.27 20.94 -14.62
CA VAL A 6 -37.22 21.74 -13.98
C VAL A 6 -36.43 20.89 -13.01
N SER A 7 -37.05 20.00 -12.26
CA SER A 7 -36.34 19.07 -11.38
C SER A 7 -35.47 18.08 -12.12
N LEU A 8 -35.92 17.57 -13.28
CA LEU A 8 -35.15 16.67 -14.15
C LEU A 8 -33.95 17.37 -14.79
N ASN A 9 -34.07 18.63 -15.21
CA ASN A 9 -32.96 19.40 -15.76
C ASN A 9 -31.90 19.70 -14.70
N ILE A 10 -32.30 20.11 -13.51
CA ILE A 10 -31.37 20.30 -12.38
C ILE A 10 -30.63 19.00 -12.04
N SER A 11 -31.35 17.87 -12.01
CA SER A 11 -30.73 16.55 -11.79
C SER A 11 -29.70 16.19 -12.86
N ARG A 12 -29.97 16.46 -14.14
CA ARG A 12 -29.05 16.19 -15.25
C ARG A 12 -27.81 17.07 -15.16
N GLU A 13 -27.94 18.36 -14.89
CA GLU A 13 -26.81 19.26 -14.71
C GLU A 13 -25.94 18.85 -13.52
N THR A 14 -26.56 18.49 -12.38
CA THR A 14 -25.85 17.98 -11.20
C THR A 14 -25.09 16.71 -11.51
N LEU A 15 -25.70 15.76 -12.24
CA LEU A 15 -25.04 14.52 -12.66
C LEU A 15 -23.88 14.77 -13.63
N GLN A 16 -24.02 15.71 -14.57
CA GLN A 16 -22.93 16.10 -15.48
C GLN A 16 -21.78 16.76 -14.74
N GLN A 17 -22.05 17.68 -13.83
CA GLN A 17 -21.04 18.31 -12.98
C GLN A 17 -20.33 17.27 -12.12
N THR A 18 -21.05 16.33 -11.52
CA THR A 18 -20.47 15.26 -10.73
C THR A 18 -19.56 14.38 -11.57
N ARG A 19 -19.93 14.03 -12.80
CA ARG A 19 -19.09 13.25 -13.70
C ARG A 19 -17.82 14.01 -14.11
N GLN A 20 -17.93 15.31 -14.39
CA GLN A 20 -16.78 16.15 -14.70
C GLN A 20 -15.82 16.26 -13.51
N LEU A 21 -16.34 16.47 -12.31
CA LEU A 21 -15.54 16.53 -11.09
C LEU A 21 -14.84 15.20 -10.80
N GLN A 22 -15.53 14.08 -11.01
CA GLN A 22 -14.92 12.76 -10.88
C GLN A 22 -13.81 12.52 -11.92
N ALA A 23 -14.01 12.95 -13.16
CA ALA A 23 -12.99 12.84 -14.20
C ALA A 23 -11.77 13.71 -13.90
N MET A 24 -11.98 14.91 -13.37
CA MET A 24 -10.90 15.80 -12.93
C MET A 24 -10.14 15.18 -11.73
N ALA A 25 -10.86 14.67 -10.74
CA ALA A 25 -10.25 14.02 -9.57
C ALA A 25 -9.36 12.84 -9.99
N ARG A 26 -9.83 11.97 -10.87
CA ARG A 26 -9.04 10.86 -11.40
C ARG A 26 -7.78 11.30 -12.14
N ARG A 27 -7.85 12.40 -12.92
CA ARG A 27 -6.67 12.96 -13.61
C ARG A 27 -5.65 13.50 -12.63
N ILE A 28 -6.11 14.18 -11.58
CA ILE A 28 -5.25 14.71 -10.52
C ILE A 28 -4.61 13.55 -9.75
N GLU A 29 -5.39 12.57 -9.33
CA GLU A 29 -4.89 11.37 -8.65
C GLU A 29 -3.81 10.69 -9.49
N LYS A 30 -4.06 10.44 -10.75
CA LYS A 30 -3.09 9.79 -11.65
C LYS A 30 -1.82 10.61 -11.81
N LYS A 31 -1.93 11.93 -11.91
CA LYS A 31 -0.76 12.80 -12.02
C LYS A 31 0.06 12.81 -10.74
N VAL A 32 -0.60 12.93 -9.58
CA VAL A 32 0.06 12.91 -8.27
C VAL A 32 0.74 11.55 -8.05
N THR A 33 0.07 10.45 -8.36
CA THR A 33 0.66 9.11 -8.25
C THR A 33 1.91 8.98 -9.12
N GLY A 34 1.87 9.43 -10.36
CA GLY A 34 3.03 9.42 -11.26
C GLY A 34 4.21 10.26 -10.76
N GLU A 35 3.96 11.43 -10.20
CA GLU A 35 5.01 12.27 -9.59
C GLU A 35 5.62 11.62 -8.34
N LEU A 36 4.81 10.96 -7.52
CA LEU A 36 5.28 10.22 -6.35
C LEU A 36 6.11 8.99 -6.76
N GLU A 37 5.70 8.28 -7.79
CA GLU A 37 6.48 7.17 -8.36
C GLU A 37 7.82 7.66 -8.90
N ALA A 38 7.84 8.77 -9.62
CA ALA A 38 9.07 9.37 -10.11
C ALA A 38 10.01 9.82 -8.96
N MET A 39 9.46 10.39 -7.90
CA MET A 39 10.24 10.75 -6.71
C MET A 39 10.80 9.50 -6.01
N ARG A 40 9.99 8.45 -5.85
CA ARG A 40 10.42 7.16 -5.28
C ARG A 40 11.62 6.56 -6.04
N ASP A 41 11.59 6.65 -7.37
CA ASP A 41 12.58 6.00 -8.23
C ASP A 41 13.83 6.87 -8.46
N ASN A 42 13.71 8.19 -8.45
CA ASN A 42 14.80 9.12 -8.77
C ASN A 42 15.37 9.87 -7.55
N ASP A 43 14.60 10.05 -6.49
CA ASP A 43 15.01 10.74 -5.26
C ASP A 43 14.42 10.05 -4.03
N ARG A 44 14.99 8.91 -3.70
CA ARG A 44 14.53 8.04 -2.63
C ARG A 44 14.52 8.74 -1.25
N GLU A 45 15.53 9.54 -0.96
CA GLU A 45 15.64 10.25 0.30
C GLU A 45 14.49 11.26 0.49
N ALA A 46 14.20 12.04 -0.55
CA ALA A 46 13.07 12.96 -0.54
C ALA A 46 11.73 12.20 -0.43
N TYR A 47 11.62 11.05 -1.09
CA TYR A 47 10.43 10.21 -0.99
C TYR A 47 10.22 9.61 0.40
N GLU A 48 11.27 9.15 1.05
CA GLU A 48 11.19 8.67 2.44
C GLU A 48 10.74 9.76 3.40
N GLY A 49 11.27 10.98 3.25
CA GLY A 49 10.81 12.14 4.02
C GLY A 49 9.34 12.51 3.76
N PHE A 50 8.89 12.42 2.52
CA PHE A 50 7.46 12.54 2.18
C PHE A 50 6.63 11.46 2.84
N PHE A 51 7.08 10.21 2.77
CA PHE A 51 6.35 9.07 3.31
C PHE A 51 6.25 9.09 4.82
N GLU A 52 7.23 9.60 5.55
CA GLU A 52 7.15 9.80 7.00
C GLU A 52 5.95 10.67 7.41
N ASN A 53 5.66 11.70 6.60
CA ASN A 53 4.57 12.63 6.88
C ASN A 53 3.20 12.17 6.33
N PHE A 54 3.18 11.53 5.16
CA PHE A 54 1.95 11.24 4.41
C PHE A 54 1.69 9.75 4.16
N GLY A 55 2.62 8.87 4.47
CA GLY A 55 2.51 7.44 4.23
C GLY A 55 1.33 6.78 4.92
N ARG A 56 1.01 7.25 6.14
CA ARG A 56 -0.18 6.80 6.87
C ARG A 56 -1.48 7.09 6.11
N GLY A 57 -1.55 8.25 5.47
CA GLY A 57 -2.69 8.62 4.62
C GLY A 57 -2.83 7.72 3.38
N LEU A 58 -1.72 7.33 2.76
CA LEU A 58 -1.71 6.40 1.63
C LEU A 58 -2.20 5.00 2.06
N LYS A 59 -1.72 4.50 3.18
CA LYS A 59 -2.17 3.22 3.76
C LYS A 59 -3.64 3.25 4.12
N TYR A 60 -4.10 4.33 4.74
CA TYR A 60 -5.51 4.53 5.04
C TYR A 60 -6.36 4.60 3.77
N GLY A 61 -5.85 5.19 2.68
CA GLY A 61 -6.53 5.22 1.39
C GLY A 61 -6.82 3.82 0.82
N ILE A 62 -5.91 2.88 0.99
CA ILE A 62 -6.15 1.47 0.60
C ILE A 62 -7.22 0.85 1.50
N TYR A 63 -7.10 1.01 2.80
CA TYR A 63 -8.07 0.48 3.77
C TYR A 63 -9.48 1.04 3.53
N SER A 64 -9.62 2.36 3.46
CA SER A 64 -10.92 3.03 3.31
C SER A 64 -11.61 2.75 1.97
N SER A 65 -10.83 2.39 0.95
CA SER A 65 -11.35 1.95 -0.35
C SER A 65 -11.66 0.45 -0.41
N TYR A 66 -11.57 -0.27 0.71
CA TYR A 66 -11.70 -1.73 0.76
C TYR A 66 -10.77 -2.46 -0.24
N GLY A 67 -9.57 -1.92 -0.43
CA GLY A 67 -8.57 -2.46 -1.35
C GLY A 67 -8.79 -2.11 -2.83
N MET A 68 -9.82 -1.36 -3.18
CA MET A 68 -10.06 -0.97 -4.59
C MET A 68 -8.95 -0.11 -5.18
N LYS A 69 -8.25 0.66 -4.35
CA LYS A 69 -7.10 1.49 -4.74
C LYS A 69 -5.75 0.79 -4.56
N LYS A 70 -5.72 -0.49 -4.22
CA LYS A 70 -4.46 -1.20 -3.98
C LYS A 70 -3.52 -1.19 -5.19
N ASP A 71 -4.04 -1.39 -6.38
CA ASP A 71 -3.23 -1.43 -7.60
C ASP A 71 -2.59 -0.08 -7.92
N GLU A 72 -3.21 1.02 -7.50
CA GLU A 72 -2.69 2.38 -7.69
C GLU A 72 -1.70 2.78 -6.59
N LEU A 73 -1.93 2.36 -5.36
CA LEU A 73 -1.22 2.86 -4.18
C LEU A 73 -0.18 1.89 -3.60
N ALA A 74 -0.33 0.58 -3.82
CA ALA A 74 0.55 -0.41 -3.20
C ALA A 74 2.03 -0.21 -3.56
N GLY A 75 2.33 0.20 -4.79
CA GLY A 75 3.69 0.50 -5.24
C GLY A 75 4.33 1.73 -4.59
N LEU A 76 3.53 2.58 -3.95
CA LEU A 76 3.99 3.78 -3.23
C LEU A 76 4.28 3.53 -1.75
N LEU A 77 3.85 2.40 -1.20
CA LEU A 77 4.00 2.10 0.22
C LEU A 77 5.44 1.70 0.56
N LEU A 78 5.91 2.20 1.69
CA LEU A 78 7.18 1.82 2.29
C LEU A 78 6.93 1.09 3.62
N PHE A 79 7.68 0.03 3.83
CA PHE A 79 7.70 -0.73 5.07
C PHE A 79 9.14 -0.99 5.50
N TRP A 80 9.36 -1.17 6.79
CA TRP A 80 10.69 -1.46 7.30
C TRP A 80 11.04 -2.94 7.09
N SER A 81 12.14 -3.18 6.39
CA SER A 81 12.71 -4.52 6.23
C SER A 81 13.60 -4.86 7.43
N ALA A 82 13.32 -5.98 8.09
CA ALA A 82 14.15 -6.44 9.20
C ALA A 82 15.54 -6.91 8.74
N ARG A 83 15.63 -7.50 7.55
CA ARG A 83 16.88 -7.97 6.98
C ARG A 83 17.75 -6.84 6.44
N GLU A 84 17.17 -5.96 5.63
CA GLU A 84 17.89 -4.84 5.00
C GLU A 84 18.12 -3.67 5.95
N GLN A 85 17.36 -3.60 7.05
CA GLN A 85 17.37 -2.52 8.04
C GLN A 85 17.17 -1.13 7.42
N LYS A 86 16.22 -1.05 6.49
CA LYS A 86 15.81 0.17 5.81
C LYS A 86 14.35 0.08 5.36
N MET A 87 13.81 1.21 4.93
CA MET A 87 12.48 1.24 4.29
C MET A 87 12.58 0.65 2.87
N VAL A 88 11.68 -0.26 2.55
CA VAL A 88 11.58 -0.91 1.24
C VAL A 88 10.16 -0.83 0.71
N THR A 89 10.02 -0.84 -0.62
CA THR A 89 8.73 -1.06 -1.27
C THR A 89 8.39 -2.55 -1.29
N LEU A 90 7.11 -2.87 -1.49
CA LEU A 90 6.70 -4.27 -1.68
C LEU A 90 7.35 -4.89 -2.92
N GLN A 91 7.55 -4.09 -3.97
CA GLN A 91 8.26 -4.52 -5.19
C GLN A 91 9.71 -4.91 -4.89
N GLU A 92 10.42 -4.11 -4.11
CA GLU A 92 11.81 -4.40 -3.69
C GLU A 92 11.87 -5.65 -2.82
N TYR A 93 10.93 -5.79 -1.90
CA TYR A 93 10.80 -7.00 -1.06
C TYR A 93 10.65 -8.26 -1.93
N VAL A 94 9.70 -8.25 -2.86
CA VAL A 94 9.44 -9.40 -3.74
C VAL A 94 10.63 -9.69 -4.65
N ALA A 95 11.32 -8.67 -5.17
CA ALA A 95 12.51 -8.83 -5.98
C ALA A 95 13.68 -9.50 -5.22
N ALA A 96 13.75 -9.28 -3.91
CA ALA A 96 14.77 -9.87 -3.03
C ALA A 96 14.38 -11.23 -2.43
N MET A 97 13.16 -11.71 -2.67
CA MET A 97 12.67 -12.98 -2.12
C MET A 97 13.42 -14.17 -2.70
N PRO A 98 13.82 -15.15 -1.88
CA PRO A 98 14.27 -16.44 -2.36
C PRO A 98 13.23 -17.16 -3.23
N VAL A 99 13.67 -18.05 -4.13
CA VAL A 99 12.78 -18.74 -5.09
C VAL A 99 11.72 -19.62 -4.41
N ASP A 100 12.06 -20.15 -3.24
CA ASP A 100 11.18 -21.00 -2.43
C ASP A 100 10.22 -20.23 -1.53
N GLN A 101 10.41 -18.94 -1.35
CA GLN A 101 9.49 -18.08 -0.59
C GLN A 101 8.24 -17.79 -1.41
N LYS A 102 7.07 -18.05 -0.84
CA LYS A 102 5.78 -17.92 -1.52
C LYS A 102 4.92 -16.76 -1.00
N ALA A 103 5.27 -16.18 0.14
CA ALA A 103 4.50 -15.13 0.77
C ALA A 103 5.39 -13.97 1.25
N ILE A 104 4.78 -12.80 1.41
CA ILE A 104 5.37 -11.65 2.09
C ILE A 104 5.11 -11.81 3.58
N TYR A 105 6.16 -11.87 4.39
CA TYR A 105 6.06 -11.98 5.84
C TYR A 105 6.08 -10.60 6.48
N TYR A 106 5.20 -10.37 7.44
CA TYR A 106 5.22 -9.16 8.24
C TYR A 106 4.94 -9.47 9.72
N ALA A 107 5.40 -8.59 10.59
CA ALA A 107 5.07 -8.58 12.00
C ALA A 107 4.56 -7.18 12.38
N ALA A 108 3.44 -7.12 13.10
CA ALA A 108 2.81 -5.89 13.54
C ALA A 108 2.94 -5.71 15.06
N GLY A 109 3.18 -4.48 15.49
CA GLY A 109 3.27 -4.15 16.92
C GLY A 109 3.73 -2.71 17.14
N ASP A 110 3.87 -2.32 18.40
CA ASP A 110 4.11 -0.91 18.77
C ASP A 110 5.58 -0.48 18.66
N ASP A 111 6.51 -1.44 18.67
CA ASP A 111 7.94 -1.15 18.75
C ASP A 111 8.74 -2.04 17.80
N ARG A 112 9.51 -1.41 16.92
CA ARG A 112 10.32 -2.07 15.89
C ARG A 112 11.41 -2.97 16.46
N GLU A 113 12.11 -2.50 17.49
CA GLU A 113 13.20 -3.27 18.09
C GLU A 113 12.67 -4.52 18.79
N ARG A 114 11.52 -4.38 19.43
CA ARG A 114 10.84 -5.50 20.09
C ARG A 114 10.36 -6.53 19.07
N LEU A 115 9.76 -6.09 17.97
CA LEU A 115 9.35 -6.97 16.88
C LEU A 115 10.54 -7.72 16.27
N ALA A 116 11.66 -7.05 16.03
CA ALA A 116 12.86 -7.68 15.48
C ALA A 116 13.45 -8.78 16.36
N LYS A 117 13.22 -8.72 17.66
CA LYS A 117 13.68 -9.70 18.67
C LYS A 117 12.67 -10.81 18.97
N MET A 118 11.53 -10.81 18.32
CA MET A 118 10.54 -11.89 18.49
C MET A 118 11.10 -13.20 17.95
N PRO A 119 10.96 -14.32 18.69
CA PRO A 119 11.47 -15.61 18.24
C PRO A 119 10.97 -16.05 16.87
N VAL A 120 9.73 -15.73 16.53
CA VAL A 120 9.13 -16.02 15.21
C VAL A 120 9.85 -15.24 14.11
N VAL A 121 10.11 -13.93 14.32
CA VAL A 121 10.82 -13.08 13.36
C VAL A 121 12.24 -13.56 13.17
N GLU A 122 12.96 -13.84 14.26
CA GLU A 122 14.33 -14.40 14.20
C GLU A 122 14.38 -15.72 13.46
N SER A 123 13.39 -16.60 13.68
CA SER A 123 13.28 -17.89 13.00
C SER A 123 13.08 -17.74 11.48
N VAL A 124 12.26 -16.79 11.06
CA VAL A 124 12.02 -16.49 9.62
C VAL A 124 13.27 -15.91 8.98
N LEU A 125 13.94 -14.96 9.65
CA LEU A 125 15.19 -14.39 9.19
C LEU A 125 16.32 -15.45 9.09
N ALA A 126 16.38 -16.38 10.04
CA ALA A 126 17.34 -17.49 10.04
C ALA A 126 17.17 -18.43 8.83
N LYS A 127 15.95 -18.54 8.29
CA LYS A 127 15.66 -19.28 7.06
C LYS A 127 16.09 -18.54 5.78
N GLY A 128 16.59 -17.31 5.90
CA GLY A 128 16.97 -16.47 4.77
C GLY A 128 15.85 -15.65 4.17
N TYR A 129 14.68 -15.64 4.82
CA TYR A 129 13.53 -14.81 4.41
C TYR A 129 13.59 -13.44 5.09
N ASP A 130 12.94 -12.44 4.51
CA ASP A 130 12.79 -11.13 5.12
C ASP A 130 11.44 -11.00 5.82
N VAL A 131 11.34 -10.08 6.77
CA VAL A 131 10.12 -9.75 7.50
C VAL A 131 9.94 -8.23 7.49
N LEU A 132 8.76 -7.77 7.09
CA LEU A 132 8.39 -6.36 7.22
C LEU A 132 7.92 -6.08 8.64
N LEU A 133 8.50 -5.07 9.28
CA LEU A 133 8.12 -4.65 10.63
C LEU A 133 7.15 -3.47 10.55
N ALA A 134 5.90 -3.72 10.87
CA ALA A 134 4.79 -2.78 10.78
C ALA A 134 4.49 -2.20 12.15
N THR A 135 4.75 -0.91 12.35
CA THR A 135 4.60 -0.24 13.66
C THR A 135 3.49 0.80 13.69
N GLN A 136 2.82 1.04 12.58
CA GLN A 136 1.66 1.92 12.52
C GLN A 136 0.36 1.12 12.69
N ASP A 137 -0.59 1.67 13.41
CA ASP A 137 -1.90 1.05 13.64
C ASP A 137 -2.67 0.76 12.34
N VAL A 138 -2.44 1.54 11.29
CA VAL A 138 -3.06 1.35 9.98
C VAL A 138 -2.43 0.23 9.15
N ASP A 139 -1.22 -0.23 9.49
CA ASP A 139 -0.47 -1.21 8.69
C ASP A 139 -1.22 -2.54 8.58
N GLU A 140 -1.68 -3.07 9.69
CA GLU A 140 -2.42 -4.33 9.71
C GLU A 140 -3.71 -4.26 8.89
N PHE A 141 -4.48 -3.17 9.03
CA PHE A 141 -5.69 -2.94 8.23
C PHE A 141 -5.37 -2.79 6.75
N CYS A 142 -4.25 -2.14 6.42
CA CYS A 142 -3.78 -1.99 5.05
C CYS A 142 -3.44 -3.36 4.43
N PHE A 143 -2.70 -4.20 5.13
CA PHE A 143 -2.39 -5.57 4.68
C PHE A 143 -3.64 -6.41 4.50
N GLN A 144 -4.57 -6.37 5.44
CA GLN A 144 -5.84 -7.09 5.34
C GLN A 144 -6.68 -6.62 4.13
N ALA A 145 -6.66 -5.33 3.82
CA ALA A 145 -7.37 -4.78 2.67
C ALA A 145 -6.69 -5.14 1.34
N MET A 146 -5.36 -5.20 1.30
CA MET A 146 -4.60 -5.59 0.11
C MET A 146 -4.72 -7.08 -0.21
N ARG A 147 -4.66 -7.95 0.78
CA ARG A 147 -4.69 -9.42 0.73
C ARG A 147 -3.57 -10.04 -0.08
N ASP A 148 -3.34 -9.54 -1.28
CA ASP A 148 -2.33 -10.01 -2.22
C ASP A 148 -1.57 -8.83 -2.83
N PHE A 149 -0.39 -9.09 -3.33
CA PHE A 149 0.42 -8.13 -4.07
C PHE A 149 1.05 -8.81 -5.29
N THR A 150 0.86 -8.22 -6.47
CA THR A 150 1.50 -8.66 -7.70
C THR A 150 2.58 -7.66 -8.08
N ALA A 151 3.83 -8.10 -8.06
CA ALA A 151 4.95 -7.26 -8.43
C ALA A 151 5.00 -7.03 -9.95
N THR A 152 5.20 -5.77 -10.36
CA THR A 152 5.32 -5.42 -11.77
C THR A 152 6.54 -6.09 -12.40
N GLY A 153 6.35 -6.78 -13.50
CA GLY A 153 7.42 -7.49 -14.20
C GLY A 153 7.77 -8.86 -13.63
N LEU A 154 7.10 -9.32 -12.59
CA LEU A 154 7.25 -10.65 -12.03
C LEU A 154 5.93 -11.43 -12.17
N PRO A 155 5.96 -12.68 -12.65
CA PRO A 155 4.73 -13.45 -12.89
C PRO A 155 4.14 -14.11 -11.64
N LYS A 156 4.44 -13.57 -10.44
CA LYS A 156 4.03 -14.19 -9.18
C LYS A 156 3.09 -13.27 -8.39
N THR A 157 1.92 -13.80 -8.05
CA THR A 157 1.01 -13.24 -7.06
C THR A 157 1.35 -13.88 -5.71
N TYR A 158 1.51 -13.08 -4.68
CA TYR A 158 1.78 -13.54 -3.32
C TYR A 158 0.58 -13.21 -2.45
N GLU A 159 0.00 -14.24 -1.84
CA GLU A 159 -1.07 -14.08 -0.86
C GLU A 159 -0.47 -13.84 0.51
N ASP A 160 -1.15 -13.03 1.30
CA ASP A 160 -0.75 -12.73 2.68
C ASP A 160 -1.19 -13.88 3.61
N ASP A 161 -0.41 -14.94 3.63
CA ASP A 161 -0.63 -16.07 4.55
C ASP A 161 0.09 -15.89 5.90
N ALA A 162 0.94 -14.86 6.03
CA ALA A 162 1.80 -14.70 7.21
C ALA A 162 1.04 -14.27 8.47
N ALA A 163 -0.10 -13.62 8.32
CA ALA A 163 -0.94 -13.22 9.46
C ALA A 163 -1.52 -14.42 10.23
N ARG A 164 -1.52 -15.62 9.62
CA ARG A 164 -2.03 -16.86 10.27
C ARG A 164 -0.97 -17.64 11.04
N GLU A 165 0.30 -17.46 10.73
CA GLU A 165 1.39 -18.17 11.40
C GLU A 165 2.07 -17.37 12.51
N ALA A 166 1.78 -16.05 12.61
CA ALA A 166 2.32 -15.17 13.65
C ALA A 166 1.36 -14.95 14.84
N ALA A 167 0.19 -15.61 14.85
CA ALA A 167 -0.79 -15.51 15.92
C ALA A 167 -0.58 -16.59 17.00
#